data_a53e3311cd7247ce497e84b7d9a485a0
#
_entry.id   a53e3311cd7247ce497e84b7d9a485a0
#
_cell.length_a   1.000
_cell.length_b   1.000
_cell.length_c   1.000
_cell.angle_alpha   90.00
_cell.angle_beta   90.00
_cell.angle_gamma   90.00
#
_symmetry.space_group_name_H-M   'P 1'
#
loop_
_entity.id
_entity.type
_entity.pdbx_description
1 polymer ?
#
loop_
_entity_poly.entity_id
_entity_poly.type
_entity_poly.pdbx_seq_one_letter_code
_entity_poly.pdbx_strand_id
1 'polypeptide(L)'
;MECVQSPNFYFAIRKDTGEPVHISYFSQLPDEEKGEYRGLKCNCICAACKRSLVAKMGEVKAPHFAHYVEKGTILDCSAQKANESGLHQMAKEIIAKGDHIHLPEIEIDADKDENRNVNDWEQCQPLHIKDEQMWYFSSAEMEVPCNGFTPDVYLHGEKTDLLVEIMVTHPVDDEKKERVKQAGLPMIEIDISDIYNNLEEFSKETLRRELIDSVEHKDWIYSRLKGEKSVEQLKARNQKLESKYQQQRAEILEQLRRKQQKEEWIEKQQQHEQLTWIQIDRRSEER
;
A
#
# COMPACT_ATOMS: atom_id res chain seq x y z
N MET A 1 -33.91 9.98 7.60
CA MET A 1 -33.56 8.54 7.59
C MET A 1 -33.17 8.22 6.17
N GLU A 2 -31.90 8.31 5.84
CA GLU A 2 -31.39 7.84 4.56
C GLU A 2 -31.45 6.31 4.60
N CYS A 3 -32.23 5.72 3.70
CA CYS A 3 -32.18 4.29 3.45
C CYS A 3 -30.78 3.97 2.88
N VAL A 4 -29.91 3.47 3.71
CA VAL A 4 -28.67 2.80 3.25
C VAL A 4 -29.16 1.60 2.43
N GLN A 5 -29.14 1.73 1.10
CA GLN A 5 -29.43 0.61 0.22
C GLN A 5 -28.38 -0.46 0.54
N SER A 6 -28.83 -1.66 0.87
CA SER A 6 -27.92 -2.80 1.03
C SER A 6 -27.12 -2.93 -0.27
N PRO A 7 -25.79 -3.03 -0.20
CA PRO A 7 -24.96 -3.12 -1.41
C PRO A 7 -25.43 -4.29 -2.27
N ASN A 8 -25.41 -4.09 -3.60
CA ASN A 8 -25.78 -5.14 -4.54
C ASN A 8 -24.71 -6.27 -4.53
N PHE A 9 -25.12 -7.49 -4.83
CA PHE A 9 -24.20 -8.60 -5.06
C PHE A 9 -23.66 -8.53 -6.49
N TYR A 10 -22.37 -8.34 -6.64
CA TYR A 10 -21.74 -8.22 -7.95
C TYR A 10 -20.97 -9.47 -8.36
N PHE A 11 -20.47 -10.26 -7.39
CA PHE A 11 -19.66 -11.45 -7.62
C PHE A 11 -20.36 -12.75 -7.28
N ALA A 12 -20.03 -13.78 -8.03
CA ALA A 12 -20.49 -15.14 -7.84
C ALA A 12 -19.42 -16.15 -8.29
N ILE A 13 -19.58 -17.42 -7.93
CA ILE A 13 -18.80 -18.54 -8.46
C ILE A 13 -19.68 -19.34 -9.39
N ARG A 14 -19.24 -19.62 -10.59
CA ARG A 14 -19.93 -20.51 -11.53
C ARG A 14 -19.81 -21.96 -11.05
N LYS A 15 -20.92 -22.72 -11.04
CA LYS A 15 -20.92 -24.10 -10.56
C LYS A 15 -20.24 -25.07 -11.53
N ASP A 16 -20.28 -24.76 -12.82
CA ASP A 16 -19.74 -25.61 -13.89
C ASP A 16 -18.22 -25.53 -14.00
N THR A 17 -17.64 -24.33 -13.79
CA THR A 17 -16.21 -24.11 -13.94
C THR A 17 -15.48 -23.90 -12.61
N GLY A 18 -16.20 -23.56 -11.54
CA GLY A 18 -15.63 -23.13 -10.27
C GLY A 18 -15.06 -21.72 -10.29
N GLU A 19 -15.12 -21.02 -11.43
CA GLU A 19 -14.50 -19.72 -11.61
C GLU A 19 -15.35 -18.58 -11.04
N PRO A 20 -14.73 -17.56 -10.44
CA PRO A 20 -15.40 -16.34 -10.04
C PRO A 20 -15.83 -15.51 -11.24
N VAL A 21 -17.02 -14.94 -11.17
CA VAL A 21 -17.61 -14.13 -12.22
C VAL A 21 -18.25 -12.88 -11.63
N HIS A 22 -18.03 -11.73 -12.30
CA HIS A 22 -18.78 -10.51 -12.02
C HIS A 22 -20.09 -10.49 -12.83
N ILE A 23 -21.14 -9.85 -12.31
CA ILE A 23 -22.44 -9.81 -12.98
C ILE A 23 -22.40 -9.20 -14.39
N SER A 24 -21.44 -8.33 -14.69
CA SER A 24 -21.23 -7.74 -16.01
C SER A 24 -20.99 -8.78 -17.08
N TYR A 25 -20.41 -9.92 -16.76
CA TYR A 25 -20.21 -11.03 -17.70
C TYR A 25 -21.52 -11.47 -18.34
N PHE A 26 -22.61 -11.51 -17.57
CA PHE A 26 -23.93 -11.89 -18.07
C PHE A 26 -24.72 -10.69 -18.60
N SER A 27 -24.59 -9.53 -17.98
CA SER A 27 -25.38 -8.34 -18.30
C SER A 27 -24.92 -7.63 -19.58
N GLN A 28 -23.69 -7.88 -20.03
CA GLN A 28 -23.12 -7.33 -21.25
C GLN A 28 -23.32 -8.27 -22.47
N LEU A 29 -23.86 -9.47 -22.28
CA LEU A 29 -24.20 -10.36 -23.38
C LEU A 29 -25.30 -9.75 -24.27
N PRO A 30 -25.43 -10.18 -25.53
CA PRO A 30 -26.58 -9.84 -26.39
C PRO A 30 -27.90 -10.23 -25.70
N ASP A 31 -28.97 -9.48 -25.97
CA ASP A 31 -30.26 -9.70 -25.28
C ASP A 31 -30.82 -11.09 -25.49
N GLU A 32 -30.55 -11.70 -26.64
CA GLU A 32 -30.93 -13.07 -27.00
C GLU A 32 -30.27 -14.08 -26.03
N GLU A 33 -29.01 -13.86 -25.65
CA GLU A 33 -28.23 -14.74 -24.76
C GLU A 33 -28.52 -14.48 -23.29
N LYS A 34 -28.79 -13.21 -22.89
CA LYS A 34 -29.10 -12.85 -21.50
C LYS A 34 -30.21 -13.69 -20.89
N GLY A 35 -31.21 -14.07 -21.70
CA GLY A 35 -32.32 -14.90 -21.25
C GLY A 35 -31.90 -16.27 -20.72
N GLU A 36 -30.79 -16.80 -21.22
CA GLU A 36 -30.26 -18.10 -20.84
C GLU A 36 -29.61 -18.08 -19.45
N TYR A 37 -29.22 -16.90 -18.97
CA TYR A 37 -28.54 -16.73 -17.68
C TYR A 37 -29.37 -16.02 -16.60
N ARG A 38 -30.62 -15.63 -16.91
CA ARG A 38 -31.52 -14.99 -15.94
C ARG A 38 -31.99 -15.96 -14.86
N GLY A 39 -32.09 -15.43 -13.63
CA GLY A 39 -32.56 -16.22 -12.48
C GLY A 39 -31.56 -17.32 -12.08
N LEU A 40 -32.06 -18.50 -11.75
CA LEU A 40 -31.23 -19.67 -11.40
C LEU A 40 -30.45 -20.24 -12.58
N LYS A 41 -30.81 -19.90 -13.82
CA LYS A 41 -30.10 -20.37 -15.00
C LYS A 41 -28.65 -19.87 -15.08
N CYS A 42 -28.32 -18.81 -14.38
CA CYS A 42 -26.90 -18.37 -14.26
C CYS A 42 -25.98 -19.46 -13.71
N ASN A 43 -26.53 -20.47 -13.06
CA ASN A 43 -25.80 -21.61 -12.47
C ASN A 43 -24.66 -21.16 -11.54
N CYS A 44 -24.94 -20.17 -10.69
CA CYS A 44 -23.97 -19.56 -9.82
C CYS A 44 -24.26 -19.82 -8.34
N ILE A 45 -23.19 -19.78 -7.53
CA ILE A 45 -23.23 -19.81 -6.06
C ILE A 45 -22.53 -18.59 -5.46
N CYS A 46 -22.93 -18.25 -4.25
CA CYS A 46 -22.27 -17.22 -3.47
C CYS A 46 -20.83 -17.61 -3.11
N ALA A 47 -19.87 -16.71 -3.33
CA ALA A 47 -18.47 -16.95 -3.00
C ALA A 47 -18.27 -17.20 -1.49
N ALA A 48 -19.02 -16.49 -0.62
CA ALA A 48 -18.90 -16.61 0.83
C ALA A 48 -19.65 -17.84 1.40
N CYS A 49 -20.97 -17.95 1.15
CA CYS A 49 -21.80 -18.96 1.83
C CYS A 49 -22.16 -20.18 0.97
N LYS A 50 -21.68 -20.24 -0.28
CA LYS A 50 -21.89 -21.33 -1.25
C LYS A 50 -23.34 -21.64 -1.64
N ARG A 51 -24.31 -20.82 -1.18
CA ARG A 51 -25.74 -20.97 -1.58
C ARG A 51 -25.95 -20.54 -3.02
N SER A 52 -26.96 -21.14 -3.68
CA SER A 52 -27.34 -20.79 -5.04
C SER A 52 -27.75 -19.33 -5.17
N LEU A 53 -27.38 -18.72 -6.27
CA LEU A 53 -27.70 -17.33 -6.61
C LEU A 53 -28.66 -17.27 -7.80
N VAL A 54 -29.36 -16.17 -7.90
CA VAL A 54 -30.16 -15.77 -9.06
C VAL A 54 -29.55 -14.51 -9.66
N ALA A 55 -29.36 -14.48 -10.97
CA ALA A 55 -28.94 -13.28 -11.68
C ALA A 55 -30.17 -12.40 -12.00
N LYS A 56 -30.19 -11.20 -11.46
CA LYS A 56 -31.24 -10.19 -11.70
C LYS A 56 -30.70 -9.17 -12.69
N MET A 57 -31.20 -9.23 -13.92
CA MET A 57 -30.79 -8.39 -15.05
C MET A 57 -32.03 -7.73 -15.67
N GLY A 58 -32.80 -6.99 -14.87
CA GLY A 58 -33.97 -6.23 -15.30
C GLY A 58 -33.58 -4.81 -15.72
N GLU A 59 -34.52 -4.09 -16.31
CA GLU A 59 -34.31 -2.74 -16.84
C GLU A 59 -34.38 -1.64 -15.75
N VAL A 60 -34.98 -1.92 -14.59
CA VAL A 60 -35.24 -0.91 -13.54
C VAL A 60 -34.14 -0.79 -12.54
N LYS A 61 -33.41 -1.87 -12.25
CA LYS A 61 -32.32 -1.90 -11.28
C LYS A 61 -31.04 -2.35 -11.95
N ALA A 62 -29.92 -1.81 -11.50
CA ALA A 62 -28.61 -2.28 -11.92
C ALA A 62 -28.50 -3.82 -11.80
N PRO A 63 -27.88 -4.49 -12.78
CA PRO A 63 -27.68 -5.93 -12.73
C PRO A 63 -26.95 -6.36 -11.46
N HIS A 64 -27.45 -7.42 -10.80
CA HIS A 64 -26.87 -7.94 -9.58
C HIS A 64 -27.29 -9.39 -9.34
N PHE A 65 -26.53 -10.10 -8.50
CA PHE A 65 -26.97 -11.39 -7.98
C PHE A 65 -27.80 -11.21 -6.70
N ALA A 66 -28.59 -12.22 -6.39
CA ALA A 66 -29.27 -12.35 -5.08
C ALA A 66 -29.29 -13.81 -4.67
N HIS A 67 -29.29 -14.09 -3.37
CA HIS A 67 -29.47 -15.45 -2.90
C HIS A 67 -30.83 -16.00 -3.34
N TYR A 68 -30.81 -17.23 -3.81
CA TYR A 68 -32.04 -18.02 -3.92
C TYR A 68 -32.37 -18.58 -2.53
N VAL A 69 -33.48 -18.17 -1.98
CA VAL A 69 -33.92 -18.57 -0.63
C VAL A 69 -35.38 -18.97 -0.66
N GLU A 70 -35.69 -20.03 0.05
CA GLU A 70 -37.08 -20.40 0.32
C GLU A 70 -37.71 -19.43 1.31
N LYS A 71 -39.02 -19.21 1.19
CA LYS A 71 -39.76 -18.28 2.04
C LYS A 71 -39.60 -18.64 3.52
N GLY A 72 -39.09 -17.71 4.33
CA GLY A 72 -38.89 -17.93 5.77
C GLY A 72 -37.42 -18.31 6.14
N THR A 73 -36.51 -18.45 5.17
CA THR A 73 -35.10 -18.72 5.49
C THR A 73 -34.40 -17.45 5.94
N ILE A 74 -33.74 -17.53 7.09
CA ILE A 74 -32.84 -16.47 7.60
C ILE A 74 -31.48 -16.61 6.88
N LEU A 75 -30.98 -15.53 6.29
CA LEU A 75 -29.68 -15.48 5.66
C LEU A 75 -28.67 -14.83 6.60
N ASP A 76 -27.58 -15.56 6.88
CA ASP A 76 -26.40 -15.05 7.60
C ASP A 76 -25.26 -14.78 6.61
N CYS A 77 -25.56 -14.10 5.50
CA CYS A 77 -24.59 -13.72 4.49
C CYS A 77 -24.99 -12.38 3.88
N SER A 78 -24.13 -11.40 4.08
CA SER A 78 -24.32 -10.06 3.52
C SER A 78 -23.78 -9.97 2.06
N ALA A 79 -24.27 -8.98 1.32
CA ALA A 79 -23.72 -8.63 0.01
C ALA A 79 -22.24 -8.22 0.11
N GLN A 80 -21.88 -7.52 1.18
CA GLN A 80 -20.52 -7.12 1.45
C GLN A 80 -19.58 -8.33 1.52
N LYS A 81 -19.88 -9.32 2.38
CA LYS A 81 -19.12 -10.58 2.47
C LYS A 81 -19.01 -11.32 1.14
N ALA A 82 -20.10 -11.35 0.37
CA ALA A 82 -20.14 -12.04 -0.92
C ALA A 82 -19.25 -11.34 -1.96
N ASN A 83 -19.29 -10.00 -2.02
CA ASN A 83 -18.47 -9.20 -2.92
C ASN A 83 -16.98 -9.29 -2.55
N GLU A 84 -16.65 -9.13 -1.28
CA GLU A 84 -15.28 -9.28 -0.78
C GLU A 84 -14.71 -10.66 -1.14
N SER A 85 -15.40 -11.74 -0.79
CA SER A 85 -14.95 -13.10 -1.11
C SER A 85 -14.87 -13.37 -2.60
N GLY A 86 -15.77 -12.81 -3.40
CA GLY A 86 -15.80 -13.01 -4.85
C GLY A 86 -14.68 -12.24 -5.57
N LEU A 87 -14.44 -11.00 -5.17
CA LEU A 87 -13.34 -10.20 -5.71
C LEU A 87 -11.98 -10.81 -5.32
N HIS A 88 -11.81 -11.20 -4.06
CA HIS A 88 -10.62 -11.86 -3.56
C HIS A 88 -10.31 -13.15 -4.31
N GLN A 89 -11.32 -14.02 -4.53
CA GLN A 89 -11.16 -15.23 -5.33
C GLN A 89 -10.76 -14.92 -6.77
N MET A 90 -11.39 -13.91 -7.41
CA MET A 90 -11.06 -13.50 -8.77
C MET A 90 -9.62 -12.98 -8.88
N ALA A 91 -9.18 -12.21 -7.91
CA ALA A 91 -7.82 -11.68 -7.88
C ALA A 91 -6.77 -12.81 -7.76
N LYS A 92 -6.99 -13.79 -6.87
CA LYS A 92 -6.13 -14.97 -6.74
C LYS A 92 -6.01 -15.74 -8.05
N GLU A 93 -7.13 -15.97 -8.73
CA GLU A 93 -7.11 -16.70 -9.99
C GLU A 93 -6.44 -15.94 -11.12
N ILE A 94 -6.58 -14.60 -11.18
CA ILE A 94 -5.87 -13.79 -12.17
C ILE A 94 -4.36 -13.92 -11.99
N ILE A 95 -3.88 -13.82 -10.76
CA ILE A 95 -2.45 -13.97 -10.45
C ILE A 95 -1.99 -15.40 -10.77
N ALA A 96 -2.72 -16.41 -10.31
CA ALA A 96 -2.32 -17.81 -10.49
C ALA A 96 -2.30 -18.27 -11.97
N LYS A 97 -3.11 -17.64 -12.83
CA LYS A 97 -3.14 -17.91 -14.28
C LYS A 97 -2.11 -17.10 -15.08
N GLY A 98 -1.39 -16.17 -14.41
CA GLY A 98 -0.31 -15.40 -15.00
C GLY A 98 1.00 -16.17 -15.10
N ASP A 99 2.00 -15.51 -15.65
CA ASP A 99 3.38 -16.00 -15.74
C ASP A 99 4.39 -14.97 -15.23
N HIS A 100 3.93 -13.79 -14.88
CA HIS A 100 4.73 -12.68 -14.35
C HIS A 100 3.91 -11.78 -13.43
N ILE A 101 4.63 -10.95 -12.68
CA ILE A 101 4.08 -9.87 -11.86
C ILE A 101 5.09 -8.73 -11.79
N HIS A 102 4.64 -7.48 -11.88
CA HIS A 102 5.48 -6.31 -11.70
C HIS A 102 5.68 -6.04 -10.21
N LEU A 103 6.91 -6.13 -9.74
CA LEU A 103 7.29 -5.93 -8.35
C LEU A 103 7.73 -4.50 -8.12
N PRO A 104 7.30 -3.88 -7.00
CA PRO A 104 7.73 -2.53 -6.63
C PRO A 104 9.21 -2.52 -6.25
N GLU A 105 9.79 -1.33 -6.29
CA GLU A 105 11.14 -1.10 -5.80
C GLU A 105 11.31 -1.55 -4.34
N ILE A 106 12.54 -1.81 -3.97
CA ILE A 106 12.89 -2.15 -2.59
C ILE A 106 13.68 -1.00 -2.00
N GLU A 107 13.07 -0.37 -1.01
CA GLU A 107 13.69 0.67 -0.22
C GLU A 107 13.72 0.31 1.26
N ILE A 108 14.69 0.88 1.97
CA ILE A 108 14.74 0.85 3.43
C ILE A 108 14.55 2.27 3.92
N ASP A 109 13.50 2.49 4.69
CA ASP A 109 13.25 3.78 5.32
C ASP A 109 14.45 4.22 6.16
N ALA A 110 14.72 5.51 6.14
CA ALA A 110 15.68 6.09 7.06
C ALA A 110 15.21 5.82 8.50
N ASP A 111 16.14 5.35 9.34
CA ASP A 111 15.85 5.03 10.73
C ASP A 111 15.38 6.32 11.45
N LYS A 112 14.09 6.38 11.76
CA LYS A 112 13.47 7.50 12.47
C LYS A 112 13.75 7.32 13.96
N ASP A 113 14.82 7.92 14.44
CA ASP A 113 15.07 8.01 15.88
C ASP A 113 14.06 9.00 16.49
N GLU A 114 13.14 8.50 17.31
CA GLU A 114 12.06 9.29 17.94
C GLU A 114 12.58 10.44 18.84
N ASN A 115 13.86 10.39 19.24
CA ASN A 115 14.51 11.41 20.07
C ASN A 115 15.16 12.53 19.26
N ARG A 116 15.09 12.51 17.93
CA ARG A 116 15.72 13.52 17.07
C ARG A 116 14.71 14.56 16.58
N ASN A 117 15.19 15.79 16.41
CA ASN A 117 14.39 16.89 15.91
C ASN A 117 13.99 16.62 14.46
N VAL A 118 12.69 16.57 14.16
CA VAL A 118 12.11 16.20 12.86
C VAL A 118 12.75 16.97 11.69
N ASN A 119 13.13 18.22 11.90
CA ASN A 119 13.74 19.06 10.87
C ASN A 119 15.15 18.60 10.43
N ASP A 120 15.86 17.84 11.27
CA ASP A 120 17.19 17.33 10.94
C ASP A 120 17.13 16.06 10.05
N TRP A 121 15.94 15.45 9.91
CA TRP A 121 15.74 14.17 9.21
C TRP A 121 15.02 14.27 7.86
N GLU A 122 14.44 15.41 7.51
CA GLU A 122 13.80 15.62 6.21
C GLU A 122 14.74 15.37 5.01
N GLN A 123 16.07 15.37 5.26
CA GLN A 123 17.08 15.10 4.24
C GLN A 123 17.58 13.65 4.20
N CYS A 124 17.14 12.80 5.11
CA CYS A 124 17.49 11.38 5.09
C CYS A 124 16.55 10.64 4.13
N GLN A 125 16.92 10.60 2.87
CA GLN A 125 16.19 9.81 1.87
C GLN A 125 16.27 8.31 2.21
N PRO A 126 15.24 7.52 1.88
CA PRO A 126 15.29 6.07 1.98
C PRO A 126 16.54 5.52 1.25
N LEU A 127 17.05 4.40 1.72
CA LEU A 127 18.11 3.70 1.01
C LEU A 127 17.48 2.85 -0.09
N HIS A 128 17.68 3.26 -1.33
CA HIS A 128 17.28 2.47 -2.48
C HIS A 128 18.15 1.21 -2.61
N ILE A 129 17.52 0.04 -2.69
CA ILE A 129 18.16 -1.28 -2.77
C ILE A 129 18.03 -1.87 -4.16
N LYS A 130 16.85 -1.74 -4.76
CA LYS A 130 16.56 -2.33 -6.06
C LYS A 130 15.40 -1.61 -6.74
N ASP A 131 15.54 -1.37 -8.04
CA ASP A 131 14.47 -0.83 -8.89
C ASP A 131 13.28 -1.78 -8.99
N GLU A 132 12.11 -1.23 -9.34
CA GLU A 132 10.97 -2.01 -9.76
C GLU A 132 11.34 -2.94 -10.92
N GLN A 133 10.71 -4.10 -10.99
CA GLN A 133 11.06 -5.08 -12.01
C GLN A 133 9.91 -6.01 -12.35
N MET A 134 9.86 -6.42 -13.61
CA MET A 134 9.06 -7.56 -14.01
C MET A 134 9.68 -8.85 -13.47
N TRP A 135 8.91 -9.64 -12.72
CA TRP A 135 9.36 -10.90 -12.15
C TRP A 135 8.50 -12.05 -12.68
N TYR A 136 9.15 -13.10 -13.16
CA TYR A 136 8.52 -14.24 -13.82
C TYR A 136 8.51 -15.46 -12.92
N PHE A 137 7.43 -16.25 -13.03
CA PHE A 137 7.25 -17.52 -12.32
C PHE A 137 6.78 -18.63 -13.25
N SER A 138 7.04 -19.89 -12.87
CA SER A 138 6.73 -21.06 -13.66
C SER A 138 5.42 -21.73 -13.28
N SER A 139 5.00 -21.55 -12.03
CA SER A 139 3.74 -22.09 -11.51
C SER A 139 3.26 -21.29 -10.30
N ALA A 140 1.99 -21.44 -9.99
CA ALA A 140 1.34 -20.79 -8.85
C ALA A 140 0.40 -21.78 -8.14
N GLU A 141 0.34 -21.67 -6.83
CA GLU A 141 -0.57 -22.43 -5.98
C GLU A 141 -1.36 -21.48 -5.08
N MET A 142 -2.68 -21.71 -4.94
CA MET A 142 -3.54 -20.86 -4.12
C MET A 142 -3.77 -21.49 -2.76
N GLU A 143 -3.73 -20.67 -1.70
CA GLU A 143 -4.09 -21.06 -0.32
C GLU A 143 -3.34 -22.30 0.22
N VAL A 144 -2.07 -22.43 -0.15
CA VAL A 144 -1.22 -23.54 0.34
C VAL A 144 -0.58 -23.17 1.67
N PRO A 145 -0.84 -23.93 2.74
CA PRO A 145 -0.21 -23.67 4.03
C PRO A 145 1.30 -23.80 3.98
N CYS A 146 2.02 -22.82 4.47
CA CYS A 146 3.48 -22.85 4.60
C CYS A 146 3.93 -22.18 5.91
N ASN A 147 4.87 -22.78 6.60
CA ASN A 147 5.51 -22.21 7.82
C ASN A 147 4.54 -21.65 8.87
N GLY A 148 3.35 -22.26 9.05
CA GLY A 148 2.36 -21.86 10.05
C GLY A 148 1.45 -20.71 9.65
N PHE A 149 1.45 -20.31 8.38
CA PHE A 149 0.49 -19.38 7.78
C PHE A 149 0.09 -19.84 6.38
N THR A 150 -0.92 -19.21 5.80
CA THR A 150 -1.41 -19.55 4.45
C THR A 150 -1.43 -18.24 3.64
N PRO A 151 -0.57 -18.12 2.61
CA PRO A 151 -0.65 -17.01 1.66
C PRO A 151 -1.82 -17.21 0.71
N ASP A 152 -2.32 -16.11 0.12
CA ASP A 152 -3.34 -16.15 -0.91
C ASP A 152 -2.85 -16.86 -2.17
N VAL A 153 -1.64 -16.52 -2.62
CA VAL A 153 -0.98 -17.17 -3.74
C VAL A 153 0.50 -17.40 -3.43
N TYR A 154 0.96 -18.60 -3.73
CA TYR A 154 2.37 -19.01 -3.70
C TYR A 154 2.88 -19.09 -5.12
N LEU A 155 3.86 -18.28 -5.50
CA LEU A 155 4.43 -18.22 -6.84
C LEU A 155 5.82 -18.84 -6.85
N HIS A 156 6.04 -19.82 -7.73
CA HIS A 156 7.31 -20.51 -7.87
C HIS A 156 8.16 -19.88 -8.95
N GLY A 157 9.20 -19.15 -8.54
CA GLY A 157 10.17 -18.55 -9.46
C GLY A 157 11.38 -19.45 -9.70
N GLU A 158 12.18 -19.12 -10.72
CA GLU A 158 13.37 -19.89 -11.08
C GLU A 158 14.43 -19.93 -9.97
N LYS A 159 14.64 -18.82 -9.27
CA LYS A 159 15.67 -18.68 -8.22
C LYS A 159 15.11 -18.51 -6.83
N THR A 160 13.97 -17.90 -6.73
CA THR A 160 13.32 -17.60 -5.45
C THR A 160 11.81 -17.64 -5.64
N ASP A 161 11.12 -18.14 -4.64
CA ASP A 161 9.66 -18.06 -4.59
C ASP A 161 9.20 -16.70 -4.07
N LEU A 162 7.94 -16.37 -4.36
CA LEU A 162 7.27 -15.15 -3.90
C LEU A 162 5.90 -15.50 -3.37
N LEU A 163 5.56 -14.95 -2.22
CA LEU A 163 4.23 -15.05 -1.64
C LEU A 163 3.45 -13.76 -1.94
N VAL A 164 2.17 -13.91 -2.22
CA VAL A 164 1.28 -12.78 -2.48
C VAL A 164 0.10 -12.84 -1.53
N GLU A 165 -0.21 -11.71 -0.91
CA GLU A 165 -1.44 -11.42 -0.18
C GLU A 165 -2.25 -10.37 -0.95
N ILE A 166 -3.57 -10.47 -0.86
CA ILE A 166 -4.49 -9.56 -1.54
C ILE A 166 -5.35 -8.88 -0.48
N MET A 167 -5.14 -7.59 -0.30
CA MET A 167 -5.94 -6.77 0.61
C MET A 167 -7.18 -6.27 -0.12
N VAL A 168 -8.37 -6.69 0.33
CA VAL A 168 -9.66 -6.17 -0.13
C VAL A 168 -10.24 -5.16 0.87
N THR A 169 -10.24 -5.50 2.15
CA THR A 169 -10.80 -4.65 3.23
C THR A 169 -9.87 -4.51 4.41
N HIS A 170 -9.01 -5.47 4.66
CA HIS A 170 -8.11 -5.49 5.80
C HIS A 170 -6.70 -5.88 5.37
N PRO A 171 -5.67 -5.12 5.79
CA PRO A 171 -4.28 -5.46 5.52
C PRO A 171 -3.85 -6.71 6.31
N VAL A 172 -2.74 -7.30 5.90
CA VAL A 172 -2.09 -8.39 6.64
C VAL A 172 -1.81 -7.97 8.08
N ASP A 173 -2.20 -8.80 9.04
CA ASP A 173 -1.97 -8.54 10.45
C ASP A 173 -0.49 -8.68 10.85
N ASP A 174 -0.13 -8.07 11.98
CA ASP A 174 1.25 -8.03 12.44
C ASP A 174 1.79 -9.42 12.82
N GLU A 175 0.92 -10.34 13.28
CA GLU A 175 1.32 -11.71 13.61
C GLU A 175 1.75 -12.48 12.35
N LYS A 176 0.99 -12.35 11.26
CA LYS A 176 1.33 -12.95 9.96
C LYS A 176 2.60 -12.30 9.38
N LYS A 177 2.74 -10.98 9.46
CA LYS A 177 3.98 -10.27 9.04
C LYS A 177 5.22 -10.82 9.74
N GLU A 178 5.13 -11.03 11.05
CA GLU A 178 6.27 -11.57 11.82
C GLU A 178 6.57 -13.03 11.47
N ARG A 179 5.56 -13.87 11.23
CA ARG A 179 5.75 -15.25 10.78
C ARG A 179 6.42 -15.31 9.40
N VAL A 180 6.01 -14.47 8.46
CA VAL A 180 6.60 -14.34 7.13
C VAL A 180 8.07 -13.97 7.22
N LYS A 181 8.40 -12.98 8.06
CA LYS A 181 9.77 -12.55 8.31
C LYS A 181 10.63 -13.66 8.91
N GLN A 182 10.10 -14.40 9.89
CA GLN A 182 10.79 -15.57 10.49
C GLN A 182 11.01 -16.70 9.49
N ALA A 183 10.04 -16.93 8.59
CA ALA A 183 10.16 -17.89 7.51
C ALA A 183 11.20 -17.48 6.45
N GLY A 184 11.53 -16.19 6.38
CA GLY A 184 12.48 -15.63 5.39
C GLY A 184 12.01 -15.76 3.95
N LEU A 185 10.69 -15.84 3.71
CA LEU A 185 10.09 -15.94 2.39
C LEU A 185 9.63 -14.55 1.91
N PRO A 186 10.06 -14.09 0.74
CA PRO A 186 9.61 -12.82 0.20
C PRO A 186 8.08 -12.82 0.05
N MET A 187 7.43 -11.74 0.48
CA MET A 187 5.99 -11.55 0.38
C MET A 187 5.67 -10.11 0.04
N ILE A 188 4.72 -9.95 -0.87
CA ILE A 188 4.07 -8.66 -1.17
C ILE A 188 2.60 -8.70 -0.77
N GLU A 189 2.06 -7.55 -0.40
CA GLU A 189 0.62 -7.28 -0.28
C GLU A 189 0.18 -6.41 -1.45
N ILE A 190 -0.96 -6.73 -2.06
CA ILE A 190 -1.56 -5.96 -3.15
C ILE A 190 -2.89 -5.40 -2.65
N ASP A 191 -2.98 -4.09 -2.53
CA ASP A 191 -4.20 -3.39 -2.13
C ASP A 191 -5.13 -3.19 -3.32
N ILE A 192 -6.30 -3.82 -3.28
CA ILE A 192 -7.38 -3.64 -4.26
C ILE A 192 -8.64 -3.04 -3.64
N SER A 193 -8.51 -2.36 -2.50
CA SER A 193 -9.64 -1.74 -1.79
C SER A 193 -10.33 -0.67 -2.62
N ASP A 194 -9.60 0.06 -3.44
CA ASP A 194 -10.18 1.07 -4.35
C ASP A 194 -11.11 0.43 -5.39
N ILE A 195 -10.74 -0.74 -5.92
CA ILE A 195 -11.60 -1.51 -6.83
C ILE A 195 -12.85 -2.00 -6.07
N TYR A 196 -12.67 -2.48 -4.83
CA TYR A 196 -13.78 -2.93 -3.99
C TYR A 196 -14.77 -1.80 -3.65
N ASN A 197 -14.27 -0.60 -3.45
CA ASN A 197 -15.12 0.57 -3.17
C ASN A 197 -15.89 1.06 -4.41
N ASN A 198 -15.52 0.66 -5.62
CA ASN A 198 -16.09 1.10 -6.89
C ASN A 198 -16.63 -0.07 -7.76
N LEU A 199 -17.26 -1.07 -7.14
CA LEU A 199 -17.73 -2.28 -7.84
C LEU A 199 -18.77 -2.04 -8.93
N GLU A 200 -19.46 -0.91 -8.93
CA GLU A 200 -20.41 -0.55 -10.00
C GLU A 200 -19.70 -0.30 -11.35
N GLU A 201 -18.46 0.19 -11.28
CA GLU A 201 -17.59 0.48 -12.42
C GLU A 201 -16.55 -0.63 -12.65
N PHE A 202 -16.76 -1.80 -12.05
CA PHE A 202 -15.81 -2.90 -12.11
C PHE A 202 -15.45 -3.32 -13.53
N SER A 203 -14.15 -3.44 -13.79
CA SER A 203 -13.56 -4.00 -14.99
C SER A 203 -12.55 -5.09 -14.63
N LYS A 204 -12.70 -6.28 -15.20
CA LYS A 204 -11.75 -7.37 -15.01
C LYS A 204 -10.36 -7.02 -15.57
N GLU A 205 -10.32 -6.24 -16.64
CA GLU A 205 -9.05 -5.77 -17.23
C GLU A 205 -8.33 -4.78 -16.31
N THR A 206 -9.08 -3.86 -15.67
CA THR A 206 -8.50 -2.96 -14.67
C THR A 206 -7.94 -3.75 -13.48
N LEU A 207 -8.71 -4.71 -12.96
CA LEU A 207 -8.22 -5.58 -11.88
C LEU A 207 -6.95 -6.34 -12.29
N ARG A 208 -6.92 -6.91 -13.50
CA ARG A 208 -5.74 -7.61 -14.02
C ARG A 208 -4.53 -6.68 -14.09
N ARG A 209 -4.70 -5.47 -14.61
CA ARG A 209 -3.62 -4.49 -14.72
C ARG A 209 -3.05 -4.13 -13.34
N GLU A 210 -3.90 -3.86 -12.35
CA GLU A 210 -3.45 -3.55 -10.98
C GLU A 210 -2.71 -4.72 -10.33
N LEU A 211 -3.20 -5.95 -10.53
CA LEU A 211 -2.59 -7.14 -9.96
C LEU A 211 -1.25 -7.53 -10.61
N ILE A 212 -1.15 -7.39 -11.94
CA ILE A 212 -0.03 -7.94 -12.71
C ILE A 212 0.95 -6.85 -13.16
N ASP A 213 0.45 -5.80 -13.81
CA ASP A 213 1.27 -4.88 -14.60
C ASP A 213 1.63 -3.60 -13.84
N SER A 214 0.81 -3.14 -12.89
CA SER A 214 1.08 -1.97 -12.05
C SER A 214 2.00 -2.32 -10.87
N VAL A 215 2.80 -1.37 -10.42
CA VAL A 215 3.51 -1.41 -9.12
C VAL A 215 2.79 -0.61 -8.05
N GLU A 216 1.85 0.24 -8.45
CA GLU A 216 1.01 0.99 -7.54
C GLU A 216 0.22 0.02 -6.65
N HIS A 217 -0.03 0.41 -5.41
CA HIS A 217 -0.77 -0.42 -4.44
C HIS A 217 -0.13 -1.78 -4.11
N LYS A 218 1.19 -1.93 -4.32
CA LYS A 218 1.96 -3.13 -3.96
C LYS A 218 3.04 -2.78 -2.94
N ASP A 219 2.97 -3.42 -1.79
CA ASP A 219 3.92 -3.21 -0.71
C ASP A 219 4.66 -4.50 -0.32
N TRP A 220 5.95 -4.37 0.01
CA TRP A 220 6.73 -5.48 0.54
C TRP A 220 6.39 -5.71 2.01
N ILE A 221 5.75 -6.83 2.32
CA ILE A 221 5.64 -7.35 3.69
C ILE A 221 7.02 -7.80 4.16
N TYR A 222 7.74 -8.55 3.32
CA TYR A 222 9.11 -8.96 3.58
C TYR A 222 9.89 -9.13 2.28
N SER A 223 11.15 -8.70 2.29
CA SER A 223 12.12 -8.94 1.22
C SER A 223 13.46 -9.38 1.80
N ARG A 224 14.04 -10.46 1.27
CA ARG A 224 15.38 -10.94 1.68
C ARG A 224 16.46 -9.89 1.47
N LEU A 225 16.28 -8.98 0.51
CA LEU A 225 17.23 -7.91 0.23
C LEU A 225 17.25 -6.82 1.31
N LYS A 226 16.21 -6.74 2.15
CA LYS A 226 16.18 -5.87 3.34
C LYS A 226 16.92 -6.47 4.56
N GLY A 227 17.80 -7.46 4.35
CA GLY A 227 18.52 -8.14 5.43
C GLY A 227 19.67 -7.33 6.04
N GLU A 228 20.47 -7.98 6.91
CA GLU A 228 21.51 -7.35 7.75
C GLU A 228 22.47 -6.42 7.00
N LYS A 229 22.94 -6.81 5.81
CA LYS A 229 23.86 -5.97 5.01
C LYS A 229 23.25 -4.64 4.57
N SER A 230 21.98 -4.63 4.21
CA SER A 230 21.27 -3.41 3.81
C SER A 230 21.03 -2.50 5.01
N VAL A 231 20.76 -3.07 6.18
CA VAL A 231 20.65 -2.33 7.44
C VAL A 231 21.99 -1.71 7.84
N GLU A 232 23.11 -2.45 7.70
CA GLU A 232 24.45 -1.91 7.95
C GLU A 232 24.81 -0.76 7.00
N GLN A 233 24.48 -0.88 5.73
CA GLN A 233 24.69 0.18 4.74
C GLN A 233 23.87 1.43 5.08
N LEU A 234 22.61 1.26 5.50
CA LEU A 234 21.76 2.35 5.95
C LEU A 234 22.36 3.05 7.19
N LYS A 235 22.77 2.29 8.18
CA LYS A 235 23.44 2.83 9.38
C LYS A 235 24.71 3.59 9.04
N ALA A 236 25.56 3.03 8.17
CA ALA A 236 26.80 3.69 7.74
C ALA A 236 26.52 5.00 6.97
N ARG A 237 25.50 5.01 6.09
CA ARG A 237 25.06 6.22 5.40
C ARG A 237 24.55 7.27 6.37
N ASN A 238 23.65 6.89 7.29
CA ASN A 238 23.07 7.80 8.26
C ASN A 238 24.14 8.40 9.19
N GLN A 239 25.15 7.63 9.59
CA GLN A 239 26.29 8.11 10.34
C GLN A 239 27.11 9.17 9.58
N LYS A 240 27.34 8.97 8.28
CA LYS A 240 28.02 9.95 7.43
C LYS A 240 27.22 11.24 7.29
N LEU A 241 25.92 11.14 7.09
CA LEU A 241 25.03 12.29 6.99
C LEU A 241 24.99 13.07 8.31
N GLU A 242 24.90 12.40 9.44
CA GLU A 242 24.92 13.00 10.76
C GLU A 242 26.24 13.77 10.99
N SER A 243 27.38 13.14 10.68
CA SER A 243 28.70 13.80 10.81
C SER A 243 28.80 15.06 9.94
N LYS A 244 28.31 15.01 8.71
CA LYS A 244 28.25 16.16 7.81
C LYS A 244 27.35 17.28 8.35
N TYR A 245 26.22 16.92 8.90
CA TYR A 245 25.26 17.85 9.53
C TYR A 245 25.87 18.56 10.74
N GLN A 246 26.56 17.81 11.60
CA GLN A 246 27.24 18.36 12.77
C GLN A 246 28.34 19.33 12.38
N GLN A 247 29.12 19.03 11.33
CA GLN A 247 30.12 19.95 10.81
C GLN A 247 29.49 21.25 10.28
N GLN A 248 28.45 21.17 9.45
CA GLN A 248 27.76 22.34 8.95
C GLN A 248 27.16 23.22 10.06
N ARG A 249 26.57 22.59 11.07
CA ARG A 249 26.02 23.28 12.24
C ARG A 249 27.11 23.99 13.04
N ALA A 250 28.26 23.34 13.23
CA ALA A 250 29.41 23.94 13.90
C ALA A 250 29.95 25.16 13.13
N GLU A 251 30.07 25.07 11.82
CA GLU A 251 30.49 26.17 10.96
C GLU A 251 29.53 27.37 11.04
N ILE A 252 28.22 27.13 10.99
CA ILE A 252 27.20 28.17 11.12
C ILE A 252 27.28 28.86 12.49
N LEU A 253 27.41 28.08 13.57
CA LEU A 253 27.55 28.61 14.93
C LEU A 253 28.83 29.45 15.08
N GLU A 254 29.92 29.03 14.45
CA GLU A 254 31.16 29.81 14.48
C GLU A 254 31.05 31.10 13.70
N GLN A 255 30.39 31.10 12.54
CA GLN A 255 30.10 32.31 11.77
C GLN A 255 29.23 33.30 12.57
N LEU A 256 28.20 32.80 13.25
CA LEU A 256 27.36 33.63 14.13
C LEU A 256 28.15 34.22 15.30
N ARG A 257 29.02 33.43 15.96
CA ARG A 257 29.93 33.94 16.99
C ARG A 257 30.84 35.05 16.49
N ARG A 258 31.47 34.85 15.33
CA ARG A 258 32.34 35.87 14.72
C ARG A 258 31.57 37.16 14.41
N LYS A 259 30.31 37.01 13.94
CA LYS A 259 29.45 38.16 13.70
C LYS A 259 29.10 38.89 14.96
N GLN A 260 28.70 38.22 16.03
CA GLN A 260 28.40 38.84 17.32
C GLN A 260 29.65 39.54 17.90
N GLN A 261 30.80 38.89 17.88
CA GLN A 261 32.06 39.51 18.36
C GLN A 261 32.41 40.80 17.58
N LYS A 262 32.15 40.81 16.27
CA LYS A 262 32.36 42.00 15.44
C LYS A 262 31.38 43.14 15.79
N GLU A 263 30.14 42.79 16.06
CA GLU A 263 29.09 43.77 16.46
C GLU A 263 29.43 44.34 17.83
N GLU A 264 29.82 43.54 18.83
CA GLU A 264 30.24 43.98 20.12
C GLU A 264 31.51 44.87 20.07
N TRP A 265 32.45 44.55 19.17
CA TRP A 265 33.65 45.37 18.98
C TRP A 265 33.27 46.75 18.37
N ILE A 266 32.37 46.80 17.38
CA ILE A 266 31.91 48.05 16.82
C ILE A 266 31.20 48.92 17.88
N GLU A 267 30.31 48.32 18.66
CA GLU A 267 29.65 49.06 19.78
C GLU A 267 30.65 49.63 20.77
N LYS A 268 31.66 48.89 21.18
CA LYS A 268 32.70 49.35 22.07
C LYS A 268 33.51 50.54 21.48
N GLN A 269 33.80 50.48 20.17
CA GLN A 269 34.47 51.58 19.49
C GLN A 269 33.62 52.85 19.47
N GLN A 270 32.33 52.72 19.13
CA GLN A 270 31.38 53.85 19.11
C GLN A 270 31.20 54.46 20.51
N GLN A 271 31.13 53.65 21.55
CA GLN A 271 31.07 54.14 22.92
C GLN A 271 32.35 54.86 23.30
N HIS A 272 33.51 54.36 22.92
CA HIS A 272 34.79 55.03 23.18
C HIS A 272 34.92 56.36 22.48
N GLU A 273 34.52 56.46 21.23
CA GLU A 273 34.48 57.70 20.47
C GLU A 273 33.54 58.71 21.11
N GLN A 274 32.34 58.32 21.50
CA GLN A 274 31.41 59.19 22.21
C GLN A 274 31.98 59.74 23.52
N LEU A 275 32.61 58.88 24.32
CA LEU A 275 33.24 59.31 25.57
C LEU A 275 34.39 60.28 25.31
N THR A 276 35.15 60.09 24.25
CA THR A 276 36.26 60.98 23.87
C THR A 276 35.71 62.36 23.44
N TRP A 277 34.64 62.42 22.64
CA TRP A 277 33.97 63.66 22.26
C TRP A 277 33.43 64.44 23.47
N ILE A 278 32.79 63.75 24.44
CA ILE A 278 32.28 64.37 25.66
C ILE A 278 33.45 64.97 26.51
N GLN A 279 34.60 64.34 26.57
CA GLN A 279 35.77 64.85 27.25
C GLN A 279 36.38 66.07 26.57
N ILE A 280 36.38 66.11 25.23
CA ILE A 280 36.87 67.24 24.47
C ILE A 280 35.97 68.46 24.67
N ASP A 281 34.63 68.23 24.60
CA ASP A 281 33.65 69.28 24.78
C ASP A 281 33.73 69.95 26.16
N ARG A 282 33.81 69.16 27.22
CA ARG A 282 34.02 69.68 28.56
C ARG A 282 35.29 70.53 28.73
N ARG A 283 36.39 70.19 28.06
CA ARG A 283 37.64 70.95 28.10
C ARG A 283 37.53 72.24 27.27
N SER A 284 36.60 72.35 26.34
CA SER A 284 36.35 73.57 25.57
C SER A 284 35.48 74.58 26.35
N GLU A 285 34.60 74.14 27.23
CA GLU A 285 33.76 74.98 28.10
C GLU A 285 34.52 75.51 29.35
N GLU A 286 35.64 74.91 29.72
CA GLU A 286 36.47 75.37 30.83
C GLU A 286 37.53 76.45 30.46
N ARG A 287 37.55 76.88 29.20
CA ARG A 287 38.43 77.92 28.70
C ARG A 287 37.64 79.19 28.37
#